data_bcd3e2f218ba1caa56e1d87a20fca1fc
#
_entry.id   bcd3e2f218ba1caa56e1d87a20fca1fc
#
_cell.length_a   1.000
_cell.length_b   1.000
_cell.length_c   1.000
_cell.angle_alpha   90.00
_cell.angle_beta   90.00
_cell.angle_gamma   90.00
#
_symmetry.space_group_name_H-M   'P 1'
#
loop_
_entity.id
_entity.type
_entity.pdbx_description
1 polymer ?
#
loop_
_entity_poly.entity_id
_entity_poly.type
_entity_poly.pdbx_seq_one_letter_code
_entity_poly.pdbx_strand_id
1 'polypeptide(L)'
;VGLRSYFSSNGPGLDSIRVRPTVLAPGSMVCSALNALAPGFNPEAQTTFVADVLKRGDRTYYYGAMQGTSMASPFVAGCVALWLQACPTLTPADITDIIRRSSRRPTAMNNAEWTPLYGYGRIDAYKGLQLALQHAKTTGIARPSHSATPVSLDLSANAWRILFNADEPQATVTLSSLDGRTLLTRTLQRPRQGSELVLSPADLPAANAAPHVLILRIVTPGAVVTRKVIR
;
A
#
# COMPACT_ATOMS: atom_id res chain seq x y z
N VAL A 1 -4.91 -4.47 27.26
CA VAL A 1 -4.75 -4.33 25.81
C VAL A 1 -5.19 -5.63 25.15
N GLY A 2 -6.11 -5.57 24.17
CA GLY A 2 -6.55 -6.75 23.41
C GLY A 2 -7.96 -7.24 23.73
N LEU A 3 -8.77 -6.48 24.44
CA LEU A 3 -10.20 -6.75 24.60
C LEU A 3 -10.96 -6.21 23.38
N ARG A 4 -12.06 -6.89 23.04
CA ARG A 4 -13.00 -6.45 22.02
C ARG A 4 -13.72 -5.18 22.52
N SER A 5 -13.84 -4.17 21.66
CA SER A 5 -14.62 -2.96 21.97
C SER A 5 -16.11 -3.32 22.14
N TYR A 6 -16.79 -2.63 23.04
CA TYR A 6 -18.22 -2.89 23.34
C TYR A 6 -19.12 -2.70 22.12
N PHE A 7 -18.77 -1.79 21.23
CA PHE A 7 -19.54 -1.47 20.01
C PHE A 7 -19.23 -2.43 18.82
N SER A 8 -18.28 -3.36 18.98
CA SER A 8 -17.89 -4.25 17.89
C SER A 8 -19.02 -5.21 17.52
N SER A 9 -19.33 -5.29 16.22
CA SER A 9 -20.31 -6.27 15.72
C SER A 9 -19.86 -7.70 15.97
N ASN A 10 -20.83 -8.59 16.13
CA ASN A 10 -20.64 -10.01 16.39
C ASN A 10 -21.11 -10.85 15.20
N GLY A 11 -20.55 -12.04 15.06
CA GLY A 11 -21.06 -13.07 14.16
C GLY A 11 -22.05 -14.02 14.84
N PRO A 12 -22.49 -15.06 14.10
CA PRO A 12 -22.01 -15.47 12.78
C PRO A 12 -22.58 -14.68 11.58
N GLY A 13 -23.57 -13.82 11.74
CA GLY A 13 -24.31 -13.15 10.69
C GLY A 13 -25.62 -13.88 10.35
N LEU A 14 -26.50 -13.25 9.56
CA LEU A 14 -27.80 -13.78 9.23
C LEU A 14 -27.76 -15.00 8.29
N ASP A 15 -26.71 -15.12 7.47
CA ASP A 15 -26.57 -16.17 6.47
C ASP A 15 -25.96 -17.48 7.00
N SER A 16 -25.44 -17.52 8.23
CA SER A 16 -24.78 -18.65 8.89
C SER A 16 -23.71 -19.39 8.04
N ILE A 17 -23.52 -18.98 6.80
CA ILE A 17 -22.65 -19.60 5.79
C ILE A 17 -21.24 -19.04 5.88
N ARG A 18 -21.10 -17.78 6.29
CA ARG A 18 -19.82 -17.09 6.32
C ARG A 18 -19.30 -16.95 7.74
N VAL A 19 -18.06 -17.38 7.92
CA VAL A 19 -17.33 -17.21 9.19
C VAL A 19 -17.02 -15.73 9.39
N ARG A 20 -17.79 -15.06 10.24
CA ARG A 20 -17.63 -13.63 10.57
C ARG A 20 -17.75 -13.39 12.07
N PRO A 21 -16.98 -12.43 12.62
CA PRO A 21 -15.85 -11.74 11.97
C PRO A 21 -14.73 -12.72 11.65
N THR A 22 -13.93 -12.43 10.62
CA THR A 22 -12.73 -13.24 10.31
C THR A 22 -11.65 -12.97 11.34
N VAL A 23 -11.43 -11.71 11.71
CA VAL A 23 -10.33 -11.30 12.57
C VAL A 23 -10.67 -9.97 13.27
N LEU A 24 -10.04 -9.71 14.40
CA LEU A 24 -10.05 -8.41 15.07
C LEU A 24 -8.80 -7.60 14.72
N ALA A 25 -8.97 -6.30 14.64
CA ALA A 25 -7.90 -5.33 14.45
C ALA A 25 -8.14 -4.07 15.30
N PRO A 26 -7.12 -3.21 15.50
CA PRO A 26 -7.30 -1.93 16.18
C PRO A 26 -8.39 -1.10 15.52
N GLY A 27 -9.41 -0.73 16.30
CA GLY A 27 -10.57 0.03 15.83
C GLY A 27 -11.05 1.09 16.83
N SER A 28 -10.35 1.25 17.96
CA SER A 28 -10.66 2.27 18.96
C SER A 28 -9.57 3.32 19.00
N MET A 29 -9.95 4.59 18.94
CA MET A 29 -9.05 5.75 19.04
C MET A 29 -7.93 5.69 17.99
N VAL A 30 -8.28 5.37 16.75
CA VAL A 30 -7.35 5.37 15.62
C VAL A 30 -7.18 6.78 15.10
N CYS A 31 -5.99 7.34 15.28
CA CYS A 31 -5.66 8.68 14.82
C CYS A 31 -5.19 8.64 13.36
N SER A 32 -5.76 9.52 12.52
CA SER A 32 -5.40 9.67 11.11
C SER A 32 -5.72 11.08 10.60
N ALA A 33 -5.26 11.40 9.38
CA ALA A 33 -5.60 12.63 8.70
C ALA A 33 -7.10 12.65 8.35
N LEU A 34 -7.73 13.80 8.53
CA LEU A 34 -9.11 14.05 8.17
C LEU A 34 -9.18 14.75 6.80
N ASN A 35 -10.28 14.53 6.06
CA ASN A 35 -10.52 15.23 4.80
C ASN A 35 -11.00 16.67 5.05
N ALA A 36 -10.08 17.53 5.44
CA ALA A 36 -10.34 18.92 5.78
C ALA A 36 -10.82 19.80 4.60
N LEU A 37 -10.76 19.26 3.37
CA LEU A 37 -11.21 19.96 2.15
C LEU A 37 -12.62 19.54 1.72
N ALA A 38 -13.27 18.64 2.45
CA ALA A 38 -14.64 18.25 2.15
C ALA A 38 -15.61 19.42 2.41
N PRO A 39 -16.60 19.65 1.52
CA PRO A 39 -17.64 20.62 1.76
C PRO A 39 -18.36 20.37 3.10
N GLY A 40 -18.53 21.42 3.92
CA GLY A 40 -19.17 21.30 5.23
C GLY A 40 -18.33 20.55 6.28
N PHE A 41 -17.01 20.44 6.08
CA PHE A 41 -16.12 19.82 7.04
C PHE A 41 -16.23 20.48 8.41
N ASN A 42 -16.52 19.68 9.43
CA ASN A 42 -16.48 20.07 10.83
C ASN A 42 -15.68 19.01 11.61
N PRO A 43 -14.45 19.34 12.07
CA PRO A 43 -13.60 18.38 12.75
C PRO A 43 -14.22 17.84 14.04
N GLU A 44 -14.94 18.65 14.78
CA GLU A 44 -15.57 18.25 16.07
C GLU A 44 -16.74 17.30 15.88
N ALA A 45 -17.46 17.41 14.76
CA ALA A 45 -18.57 16.53 14.43
C ALA A 45 -18.13 15.21 13.77
N GLN A 46 -16.94 15.19 13.17
CA GLN A 46 -16.46 14.04 12.35
C GLN A 46 -15.43 13.17 13.07
N THR A 47 -15.02 13.51 14.27
CA THR A 47 -13.99 12.79 15.04
C THR A 47 -14.36 12.68 16.51
N THR A 48 -13.84 11.70 17.20
CA THR A 48 -13.97 11.57 18.65
C THR A 48 -13.23 12.70 19.37
N PHE A 49 -12.06 13.10 18.85
CA PHE A 49 -11.36 14.31 19.23
C PHE A 49 -10.35 14.72 18.16
N VAL A 50 -10.03 16.02 18.08
CA VAL A 50 -8.95 16.55 17.25
C VAL A 50 -7.63 16.31 17.99
N ALA A 51 -6.73 15.54 17.37
CA ALA A 51 -5.44 15.18 17.95
C ALA A 51 -4.36 16.21 17.63
N ASP A 52 -4.41 16.80 16.42
CA ASP A 52 -3.44 17.81 15.98
C ASP A 52 -4.00 18.65 14.83
N VAL A 53 -3.45 19.84 14.67
CA VAL A 53 -3.83 20.78 13.62
C VAL A 53 -2.56 21.34 12.96
N LEU A 54 -2.42 21.13 11.66
CA LEU A 54 -1.31 21.63 10.88
C LEU A 54 -1.76 22.74 9.93
N LYS A 55 -1.15 23.91 10.03
CA LYS A 55 -1.35 25.02 9.08
C LYS A 55 -0.22 25.05 8.06
N ARG A 56 -0.56 25.15 6.78
CA ARG A 56 0.40 25.26 5.69
C ARG A 56 -0.11 26.23 4.62
N GLY A 57 0.45 27.45 4.59
CA GLY A 57 -0.10 28.55 3.82
C GLY A 57 -1.51 28.87 4.31
N ASP A 58 -2.44 29.06 3.40
CA ASP A 58 -3.85 29.37 3.68
C ASP A 58 -4.69 28.14 4.04
N ARG A 59 -4.08 26.94 4.15
CA ARG A 59 -4.79 25.69 4.40
C ARG A 59 -4.54 25.20 5.81
N THR A 60 -5.60 24.68 6.41
CA THR A 60 -5.57 24.01 7.71
C THR A 60 -5.89 22.53 7.50
N TYR A 61 -5.06 21.67 8.05
CA TYR A 61 -5.21 20.22 8.02
C TYR A 61 -5.42 19.70 9.44
N TYR A 62 -6.24 18.69 9.59
CA TYR A 62 -6.61 18.14 10.89
C TYR A 62 -6.23 16.68 10.97
N TYR A 63 -5.73 16.27 12.12
CA TYR A 63 -5.59 14.89 12.53
C TYR A 63 -6.57 14.63 13.66
N GLY A 64 -7.35 13.58 13.53
CA GLY A 64 -8.36 13.26 14.54
C GLY A 64 -8.41 11.77 14.82
N ALA A 65 -8.88 11.43 16.00
CA ALA A 65 -9.09 10.07 16.41
C ALA A 65 -10.55 9.68 16.19
N MET A 66 -10.74 8.53 15.55
CA MET A 66 -12.04 7.92 15.32
C MET A 66 -12.08 6.50 15.89
N GLN A 67 -13.28 6.00 16.12
CA GLN A 67 -13.47 4.62 16.58
C GLN A 67 -14.58 3.94 15.80
N GLY A 68 -14.40 2.64 15.58
CA GLY A 68 -15.36 1.82 14.86
C GLY A 68 -14.70 0.64 14.15
N THR A 69 -15.49 -0.32 13.75
CA THR A 69 -15.06 -1.41 12.86
C THR A 69 -14.61 -0.88 11.49
N SER A 70 -15.09 0.32 11.11
CA SER A 70 -14.63 1.06 9.92
C SER A 70 -13.15 1.46 10.00
N MET A 71 -12.57 1.62 11.19
CA MET A 71 -11.15 1.89 11.41
C MET A 71 -10.34 0.59 11.47
N ALA A 72 -10.94 -0.49 11.97
CA ALA A 72 -10.30 -1.81 12.02
C ALA A 72 -10.14 -2.43 10.62
N SER A 73 -11.11 -2.24 9.74
CA SER A 73 -11.11 -2.80 8.38
C SER A 73 -9.90 -2.35 7.54
N PRO A 74 -9.60 -1.05 7.37
CA PRO A 74 -8.43 -0.60 6.62
C PRO A 74 -7.11 -1.02 7.27
N PHE A 75 -7.06 -1.23 8.59
CA PHE A 75 -5.88 -1.79 9.24
C PHE A 75 -5.60 -3.21 8.73
N VAL A 76 -6.63 -4.05 8.63
CA VAL A 76 -6.51 -5.40 8.05
C VAL A 76 -6.10 -5.32 6.57
N ALA A 77 -6.72 -4.42 5.80
CA ALA A 77 -6.38 -4.22 4.40
C ALA A 77 -4.91 -3.83 4.21
N GLY A 78 -4.37 -2.98 5.08
CA GLY A 78 -2.94 -2.62 5.09
C GLY A 78 -2.03 -3.81 5.38
N CYS A 79 -2.38 -4.67 6.33
CA CYS A 79 -1.64 -5.92 6.61
C CYS A 79 -1.64 -6.84 5.38
N VAL A 80 -2.80 -7.03 4.75
CA VAL A 80 -2.95 -7.86 3.54
C VAL A 80 -2.15 -7.30 2.37
N ALA A 81 -2.12 -5.97 2.20
CA ALA A 81 -1.32 -5.33 1.16
C ALA A 81 0.18 -5.62 1.33
N LEU A 82 0.70 -5.59 2.56
CA LEU A 82 2.08 -5.98 2.85
C LEU A 82 2.36 -7.46 2.54
N TRP A 83 1.41 -8.34 2.84
CA TRP A 83 1.55 -9.77 2.53
C TRP A 83 1.51 -10.05 1.03
N LEU A 84 0.63 -9.35 0.30
CA LEU A 84 0.58 -9.42 -1.17
C LEU A 84 1.83 -8.83 -1.82
N GLN A 85 2.43 -7.79 -1.25
CA GLN A 85 3.72 -7.28 -1.71
C GLN A 85 4.83 -8.34 -1.54
N ALA A 86 4.78 -9.12 -0.47
CA ALA A 86 5.74 -10.20 -0.20
C ALA A 86 5.48 -11.46 -1.07
N CYS A 87 4.23 -11.74 -1.37
CA CYS A 87 3.78 -12.86 -2.20
C CYS A 87 2.55 -12.46 -3.04
N PRO A 88 2.73 -11.91 -4.26
CA PRO A 88 1.65 -11.40 -5.11
C PRO A 88 0.64 -12.44 -5.58
N THR A 89 0.93 -13.72 -5.42
CA THR A 89 0.09 -14.84 -5.86
C THR A 89 -0.85 -15.38 -4.79
N LEU A 90 -0.85 -14.78 -3.60
CA LEU A 90 -1.78 -15.16 -2.54
C LEU A 90 -3.23 -14.99 -3.00
N THR A 91 -3.99 -16.05 -2.89
CA THR A 91 -5.44 -16.03 -3.11
C THR A 91 -6.18 -15.57 -1.85
N PRO A 92 -7.46 -15.19 -1.94
CA PRO A 92 -8.27 -14.89 -0.75
C PRO A 92 -8.32 -16.05 0.27
N ALA A 93 -8.24 -17.29 -0.19
CA ALA A 93 -8.17 -18.46 0.68
C ALA A 93 -6.85 -18.53 1.44
N ASP A 94 -5.72 -18.28 0.76
CA ASP A 94 -4.39 -18.21 1.39
C ASP A 94 -4.32 -17.10 2.44
N ILE A 95 -4.88 -15.94 2.13
CA ILE A 95 -4.96 -14.81 3.07
C ILE A 95 -5.76 -15.20 4.32
N THR A 96 -6.89 -15.88 4.14
CA THR A 96 -7.71 -16.36 5.26
C THR A 96 -6.96 -17.40 6.09
N ASP A 97 -6.21 -18.33 5.47
CA ASP A 97 -5.37 -19.29 6.17
C ASP A 97 -4.22 -18.61 6.93
N ILE A 98 -3.57 -17.62 6.33
CA ILE A 98 -2.55 -16.80 7.00
C ILE A 98 -3.14 -16.12 8.24
N ILE A 99 -4.32 -15.49 8.13
CA ILE A 99 -5.01 -14.88 9.26
C ILE A 99 -5.27 -15.94 10.35
N ARG A 100 -5.84 -17.08 10.00
CA ARG A 100 -6.15 -18.18 10.91
C ARG A 100 -4.92 -18.64 11.70
N ARG A 101 -3.77 -18.78 11.05
CA ARG A 101 -2.52 -19.29 11.63
C ARG A 101 -1.69 -18.23 12.35
N SER A 102 -1.79 -16.98 11.95
CA SER A 102 -0.97 -15.89 12.50
C SER A 102 -1.65 -15.18 13.66
N SER A 103 -2.97 -15.12 13.71
CA SER A 103 -3.70 -14.31 14.70
C SER A 103 -3.39 -14.71 16.15
N ARG A 104 -3.28 -13.71 17.00
CA ARG A 104 -3.11 -13.88 18.45
C ARG A 104 -4.45 -14.12 19.09
N ARG A 105 -4.63 -15.25 19.72
CA ARG A 105 -5.87 -15.61 20.41
C ARG A 105 -5.85 -15.04 21.82
N PRO A 106 -6.81 -14.14 22.18
CA PRO A 106 -6.97 -13.70 23.57
C PRO A 106 -7.44 -14.85 24.46
N THR A 107 -7.11 -14.79 25.75
CA THR A 107 -7.52 -15.79 26.75
C THR A 107 -9.04 -15.97 26.80
N ALA A 108 -9.81 -14.93 26.52
CA ALA A 108 -11.27 -14.98 26.42
C ALA A 108 -11.83 -15.92 25.35
N MET A 109 -10.99 -16.41 24.42
CA MET A 109 -11.38 -17.43 23.44
C MET A 109 -11.34 -18.86 24.01
N ASN A 110 -10.86 -19.07 25.24
CA ASN A 110 -10.77 -20.39 25.88
C ASN A 110 -10.14 -21.48 24.99
N ASN A 111 -9.05 -21.14 24.30
CA ASN A 111 -8.34 -21.95 23.32
C ASN A 111 -9.14 -22.31 22.04
N ALA A 112 -10.34 -21.78 21.84
CA ALA A 112 -11.07 -21.96 20.61
C ALA A 112 -10.30 -21.38 19.43
N GLU A 113 -10.33 -22.06 18.28
CA GLU A 113 -9.68 -21.56 17.07
C GLU A 113 -10.38 -20.36 16.50
N TRP A 114 -11.71 -20.36 16.59
CA TRP A 114 -12.58 -19.29 16.12
C TRP A 114 -13.77 -19.10 17.06
N THR A 115 -14.24 -17.87 17.20
CA THR A 115 -15.49 -17.55 17.93
C THR A 115 -16.26 -16.45 17.20
N PRO A 116 -17.60 -16.39 17.38
CA PRO A 116 -18.40 -15.29 16.80
C PRO A 116 -18.03 -13.90 17.33
N LEU A 117 -17.37 -13.82 18.47
CA LEU A 117 -16.96 -12.57 19.11
C LEU A 117 -15.58 -12.08 18.66
N TYR A 118 -14.66 -12.98 18.35
CA TYR A 118 -13.24 -12.68 18.12
C TYR A 118 -12.72 -13.11 16.75
N GLY A 119 -13.53 -13.83 15.96
CA GLY A 119 -13.01 -14.46 14.76
C GLY A 119 -11.87 -15.43 15.09
N TYR A 120 -10.81 -15.44 14.29
CA TYR A 120 -9.57 -16.18 14.56
C TYR A 120 -8.66 -15.50 15.61
N GLY A 121 -9.09 -14.38 16.19
CA GLY A 121 -8.32 -13.60 17.15
C GLY A 121 -7.90 -12.23 16.62
N ARG A 122 -6.87 -11.63 17.23
CA ARG A 122 -6.31 -10.33 16.82
C ARG A 122 -5.26 -10.52 15.75
N ILE A 123 -5.35 -9.76 14.67
CA ILE A 123 -4.38 -9.79 13.56
C ILE A 123 -2.95 -9.56 14.04
N ASP A 124 -2.01 -10.33 13.50
CA ASP A 124 -0.57 -10.16 13.69
C ASP A 124 0.08 -9.94 12.31
N ALA A 125 0.36 -8.68 12.00
CA ALA A 125 0.91 -8.29 10.71
C ALA A 125 2.27 -8.94 10.44
N TYR A 126 3.13 -9.03 11.45
CA TYR A 126 4.47 -9.57 11.32
C TYR A 126 4.47 -11.09 11.12
N LYS A 127 3.75 -11.82 11.96
CA LYS A 127 3.62 -13.27 11.83
C LYS A 127 2.95 -13.67 10.51
N GLY A 128 1.93 -12.88 10.08
CA GLY A 128 1.30 -13.07 8.77
C GLY A 128 2.27 -12.83 7.62
N LEU A 129 3.13 -11.80 7.71
CA LEU A 129 4.17 -11.56 6.72
C LEU A 129 5.18 -12.72 6.63
N GLN A 130 5.59 -13.29 7.78
CA GLN A 130 6.47 -14.45 7.79
C GLN A 130 5.83 -15.64 7.06
N LEU A 131 4.52 -15.91 7.28
CA LEU A 131 3.81 -16.97 6.58
C LEU A 131 3.66 -16.70 5.08
N ALA A 132 3.40 -15.46 4.68
CA ALA A 132 3.36 -15.06 3.27
C ALA A 132 4.71 -15.29 2.57
N LEU A 133 5.82 -14.95 3.24
CA LEU A 133 7.17 -15.22 2.74
C LEU A 133 7.50 -16.71 2.64
N GLN A 134 7.00 -17.52 3.58
CA GLN A 134 7.12 -18.99 3.51
C GLN A 134 6.32 -19.56 2.33
N HIS A 135 5.09 -19.07 2.14
CA HIS A 135 4.25 -19.47 1.01
C HIS A 135 4.93 -19.16 -0.33
N ALA A 136 5.53 -17.99 -0.50
CA ALA A 136 6.29 -17.63 -1.69
C ALA A 136 7.45 -18.59 -1.98
N LYS A 137 8.16 -19.08 -0.95
CA LYS A 137 9.24 -20.06 -1.11
C LYS A 137 8.73 -21.44 -1.54
N THR A 138 7.56 -21.85 -1.02
CA THR A 138 7.00 -23.19 -1.27
C THR A 138 6.38 -23.28 -2.66
N THR A 139 5.81 -22.20 -3.17
CA THR A 139 5.19 -22.16 -4.50
C THR A 139 6.20 -22.02 -5.66
N GLY A 140 7.50 -22.03 -5.36
CA GLY A 140 8.55 -21.95 -6.38
C GLY A 140 8.60 -20.60 -7.11
N ILE A 141 7.81 -19.62 -6.70
CA ILE A 141 7.91 -18.27 -7.20
C ILE A 141 9.17 -17.68 -6.57
N ALA A 142 10.25 -17.70 -7.35
CA ALA A 142 11.40 -16.88 -7.02
C ALA A 142 10.87 -15.49 -6.67
N ARG A 143 11.17 -14.99 -5.46
CA ARG A 143 11.14 -13.54 -5.26
C ARG A 143 11.72 -12.95 -6.55
N PRO A 144 11.13 -11.89 -7.11
CA PRO A 144 11.96 -11.05 -7.94
C PRO A 144 13.15 -10.76 -7.01
N SER A 145 14.26 -11.45 -7.26
CA SER A 145 15.51 -11.09 -6.62
C SER A 145 15.58 -9.59 -6.84
N HIS A 146 15.92 -8.82 -5.81
CA HIS A 146 16.61 -7.58 -6.05
C HIS A 146 17.98 -8.00 -6.64
N SER A 147 17.96 -8.68 -7.78
CA SER A 147 19.02 -8.61 -8.75
C SER A 147 19.13 -7.15 -9.03
N ALA A 148 20.30 -6.61 -8.92
CA ALA A 148 20.62 -5.21 -9.07
C ALA A 148 19.62 -4.58 -10.03
N THR A 149 18.79 -3.64 -9.56
CA THR A 149 17.74 -3.05 -10.38
C THR A 149 18.42 -2.70 -11.70
N PRO A 150 17.89 -3.15 -12.86
CA PRO A 150 18.58 -2.95 -14.14
C PRO A 150 18.84 -1.48 -14.41
N VAL A 151 18.23 -0.62 -13.62
CA VAL A 151 18.41 0.83 -13.69
C VAL A 151 18.52 1.43 -12.29
N SER A 152 19.41 2.40 -12.11
CA SER A 152 19.48 3.31 -10.98
C SER A 152 18.85 4.63 -11.38
N LEU A 153 18.17 5.29 -10.44
CA LEU A 153 17.43 6.53 -10.68
C LEU A 153 17.94 7.62 -9.76
N ASP A 154 18.30 8.76 -10.34
CA ASP A 154 18.50 10.02 -9.64
C ASP A 154 17.40 10.99 -10.07
N LEU A 155 16.50 11.32 -9.16
CA LEU A 155 15.28 12.06 -9.40
C LEU A 155 15.37 13.43 -8.73
N SER A 156 16.12 14.35 -9.33
CA SER A 156 16.16 15.75 -8.90
C SER A 156 14.97 16.55 -9.45
N ALA A 157 14.72 17.73 -8.91
CA ALA A 157 13.59 18.57 -9.33
C ALA A 157 13.68 19.01 -10.81
N ASN A 158 14.90 19.10 -11.36
CA ASN A 158 15.15 19.64 -12.71
C ASN A 158 15.62 18.61 -13.71
N ALA A 159 15.96 17.39 -13.26
CA ALA A 159 16.45 16.32 -14.15
C ALA A 159 16.16 14.95 -13.54
N TRP A 160 15.72 14.02 -14.37
CA TRP A 160 15.49 12.62 -14.01
C TRP A 160 16.50 11.77 -14.77
N ARG A 161 17.54 11.31 -14.06
CA ARG A 161 18.62 10.51 -14.63
C ARG A 161 18.33 9.03 -14.43
N ILE A 162 18.41 8.27 -15.50
CA ILE A 162 18.18 6.84 -15.56
C ILE A 162 19.49 6.20 -16.00
N LEU A 163 20.19 5.56 -15.07
CA LEU A 163 21.45 4.87 -15.33
C LEU A 163 21.17 3.37 -15.50
N PHE A 164 21.60 2.77 -16.58
CA PHE A 164 21.49 1.33 -16.82
C PHE A 164 22.63 0.60 -16.12
N ASN A 165 22.29 -0.34 -15.24
CA ASN A 165 23.24 -1.13 -14.45
C ASN A 165 23.65 -2.44 -15.13
N ALA A 166 22.98 -2.78 -16.24
CA ALA A 166 23.25 -3.96 -17.04
C ALA A 166 22.95 -3.68 -18.51
N ASP A 167 23.49 -4.52 -19.41
CA ASP A 167 23.14 -4.50 -20.82
C ASP A 167 21.71 -5.00 -21.01
N GLU A 168 20.88 -4.24 -21.72
CA GLU A 168 19.51 -4.59 -22.00
C GLU A 168 19.26 -4.61 -23.51
N PRO A 169 18.52 -5.59 -24.05
CA PRO A 169 18.23 -5.61 -25.49
C PRO A 169 17.35 -4.44 -25.91
N GLN A 170 16.48 -3.98 -25.02
CA GLN A 170 15.61 -2.84 -25.24
C GLN A 170 15.14 -2.28 -23.90
N ALA A 171 14.93 -0.97 -23.84
CA ALA A 171 14.27 -0.34 -22.71
C ALA A 171 13.25 0.69 -23.19
N THR A 172 12.06 0.68 -22.61
CA THR A 172 11.03 1.68 -22.86
C THR A 172 10.80 2.50 -21.61
N VAL A 173 10.98 3.80 -21.73
CA VAL A 173 10.76 4.77 -20.65
C VAL A 173 9.52 5.59 -20.98
N THR A 174 8.55 5.58 -20.08
CA THR A 174 7.27 6.28 -20.24
C THR A 174 7.06 7.23 -19.07
N LEU A 175 6.66 8.45 -19.34
CA LEU A 175 6.14 9.41 -18.36
C LEU A 175 4.64 9.57 -18.57
N SER A 176 3.88 9.41 -17.50
CA SER A 176 2.42 9.55 -17.52
C SER A 176 1.96 10.47 -16.39
N SER A 177 0.85 11.14 -16.61
CA SER A 177 0.10 11.83 -15.57
C SER A 177 -0.64 10.84 -14.67
N LEU A 178 -1.14 11.29 -13.52
CA LEU A 178 -1.86 10.43 -12.56
C LEU A 178 -3.19 9.89 -13.11
N ASP A 179 -3.80 10.56 -14.09
CA ASP A 179 -4.99 10.12 -14.82
C ASP A 179 -4.69 9.08 -15.91
N GLY A 180 -3.42 8.65 -16.04
CA GLY A 180 -2.97 7.62 -16.98
C GLY A 180 -2.62 8.12 -18.38
N ARG A 181 -2.72 9.45 -18.65
CA ARG A 181 -2.33 10.01 -19.94
C ARG A 181 -0.81 9.94 -20.14
N THR A 182 -0.35 9.32 -21.21
CA THR A 182 1.06 9.28 -21.58
C THR A 182 1.51 10.65 -22.10
N LEU A 183 2.56 11.20 -21.50
CA LEU A 183 3.12 12.51 -21.84
C LEU A 183 4.39 12.39 -22.67
N LEU A 184 5.19 11.37 -22.42
CA LEU A 184 6.44 11.09 -23.11
C LEU A 184 6.68 9.57 -23.15
N THR A 185 7.16 9.09 -24.29
CA THR A 185 7.72 7.74 -24.43
C THR A 185 9.06 7.81 -25.14
N ARG A 186 10.07 7.13 -24.61
CA ARG A 186 11.39 6.96 -25.21
C ARG A 186 11.73 5.47 -25.24
N THR A 187 12.09 4.96 -26.39
CA THR A 187 12.56 3.59 -26.55
C THR A 187 14.05 3.62 -26.89
N LEU A 188 14.85 2.94 -26.07
CA LEU A 188 16.28 2.77 -26.25
C LEU A 188 16.54 1.36 -26.81
N GLN A 189 17.32 1.28 -27.86
CA GLN A 189 17.76 0.02 -28.42
C GLN A 189 19.15 -0.32 -27.86
N ARG A 190 19.27 -1.48 -27.24
CA ARG A 190 20.49 -2.03 -26.65
C ARG A 190 21.24 -1.06 -25.72
N PRO A 191 20.58 -0.45 -24.73
CA PRO A 191 21.32 0.34 -23.74
C PRO A 191 22.32 -0.57 -23.02
N ARG A 192 23.57 -0.11 -22.93
CA ARG A 192 24.65 -0.85 -22.26
C ARG A 192 24.75 -0.47 -20.79
N GLN A 193 25.39 -1.32 -20.01
CA GLN A 193 25.77 -0.98 -18.65
C GLN A 193 26.56 0.35 -18.64
N GLY A 194 26.16 1.27 -17.74
CA GLY A 194 26.72 2.62 -17.64
C GLY A 194 26.10 3.64 -18.61
N SER A 195 25.17 3.23 -19.51
CA SER A 195 24.43 4.19 -20.34
C SER A 195 23.48 5.01 -19.46
N GLU A 196 23.39 6.30 -19.75
CA GLU A 196 22.51 7.23 -19.04
C GLU A 196 21.48 7.83 -19.99
N LEU A 197 20.21 7.87 -19.56
CA LEU A 197 19.16 8.67 -20.15
C LEU A 197 18.78 9.79 -19.19
N VAL A 198 18.89 11.04 -19.62
CA VAL A 198 18.44 12.19 -18.85
C VAL A 198 17.15 12.72 -19.46
N LEU A 199 16.13 12.85 -18.62
CA LEU A 199 14.89 13.50 -18.95
C LEU A 199 14.73 14.74 -18.08
N SER A 200 14.11 15.78 -18.61
CA SER A 200 13.88 17.02 -17.89
C SER A 200 12.42 17.49 -18.04
N PRO A 201 11.94 18.39 -17.22
CA PRO A 201 10.64 19.02 -17.42
C PRO A 201 10.49 19.71 -18.77
N ALA A 202 11.59 20.12 -19.43
CA ALA A 202 11.58 20.75 -20.75
C ALA A 202 11.24 19.75 -21.87
N ASP A 203 11.44 18.44 -21.66
CA ASP A 203 11.08 17.39 -22.63
C ASP A 203 9.58 17.15 -22.71
N LEU A 204 8.80 17.76 -21.82
CA LEU A 204 7.35 17.61 -21.75
C LEU A 204 6.64 18.72 -22.54
N PRO A 205 5.45 18.43 -23.12
CA PRO A 205 4.64 19.46 -23.80
C PRO A 205 4.36 20.66 -22.91
N ALA A 206 4.47 21.86 -23.49
CA ALA A 206 4.32 23.15 -22.78
C ALA A 206 2.95 23.32 -22.09
N ALA A 207 1.90 22.65 -22.58
CA ALA A 207 0.56 22.67 -21.99
C ALA A 207 0.48 22.11 -20.56
N ASN A 208 1.56 21.50 -20.04
CA ASN A 208 1.62 20.87 -18.72
C ASN A 208 2.55 21.63 -17.75
N ALA A 209 2.60 22.95 -17.81
CA ALA A 209 3.56 23.78 -17.08
C ALA A 209 3.37 23.90 -15.54
N ALA A 210 2.27 23.41 -14.98
CA ALA A 210 2.05 23.42 -13.53
C ALA A 210 2.85 22.30 -12.82
N PRO A 211 3.19 22.44 -11.52
CA PRO A 211 3.85 21.38 -10.76
C PRO A 211 2.91 20.18 -10.68
N HIS A 212 3.26 19.11 -11.36
CA HIS A 212 2.47 17.88 -11.41
C HIS A 212 3.28 16.71 -10.90
N VAL A 213 2.58 15.81 -10.23
CA VAL A 213 3.08 14.48 -9.95
C VAL A 213 2.93 13.64 -11.21
N LEU A 214 4.04 13.07 -11.65
CA LEU A 214 4.10 12.19 -12.81
C LEU A 214 4.53 10.80 -12.38
N ILE A 215 4.21 9.81 -13.19
CA ILE A 215 4.65 8.42 -13.05
C ILE A 215 5.68 8.13 -14.12
N LEU A 216 6.92 7.90 -13.69
CA LEU A 216 7.99 7.38 -14.53
C LEU A 216 7.93 5.86 -14.51
N ARG A 217 7.77 5.24 -15.65
CA ARG A 217 7.77 3.78 -15.83
C ARG A 217 8.85 3.38 -16.81
N ILE A 218 9.72 2.45 -16.40
CA ILE A 218 10.79 1.90 -17.22
C ILE A 218 10.53 0.40 -17.35
N VAL A 219 10.48 -0.07 -18.58
CA VAL A 219 10.23 -1.47 -18.94
C VAL A 219 11.43 -2.00 -19.70
N THR A 220 12.04 -3.05 -19.18
CA THR A 220 13.03 -3.89 -19.88
C THR A 220 12.47 -5.31 -19.99
N PRO A 221 13.05 -6.21 -20.80
CA PRO A 221 12.58 -7.60 -20.89
C PRO A 221 12.60 -8.35 -19.55
N GLY A 222 13.50 -7.98 -18.65
CA GLY A 222 13.66 -8.63 -17.35
C GLY A 222 13.03 -7.90 -16.16
N ALA A 223 12.58 -6.66 -16.32
CA ALA A 223 12.09 -5.87 -15.20
C ALA A 223 11.16 -4.71 -15.58
N VAL A 224 10.33 -4.31 -14.62
CA VAL A 224 9.53 -3.09 -14.68
C VAL A 224 9.84 -2.25 -13.44
N VAL A 225 10.31 -1.03 -13.65
CA VAL A 225 10.56 -0.06 -12.57
C VAL A 225 9.57 1.08 -12.71
N THR A 226 8.87 1.39 -11.63
CA THR A 226 7.92 2.52 -11.60
C THR A 226 8.27 3.43 -10.43
N ARG A 227 8.31 4.73 -10.68
CA ARG A 227 8.60 5.75 -9.66
C ARG A 227 7.71 6.98 -9.86
N LYS A 228 7.39 7.59 -8.75
CA LYS A 228 6.77 8.92 -8.72
C LYS A 228 7.87 9.96 -8.93
N VAL A 229 7.67 10.87 -9.85
CA VAL A 229 8.52 12.04 -10.07
C VAL A 229 7.70 13.32 -9.93
N ILE A 230 8.33 14.38 -9.51
CA ILE A 230 7.70 15.69 -9.34
C ILE A 230 8.34 16.64 -10.35
N ARG A 231 7.50 17.37 -11.06
CA ARG A 231 7.91 18.46 -11.93
C ARG A 231 7.91 19.78 -11.17
#